data_c04669f9b4601daa9bffd0b614bb307f
#
_entry.id   c04669f9b4601daa9bffd0b614bb307f
#
_cell.length_a   1.000
_cell.length_b   1.000
_cell.length_c   1.000
_cell.angle_alpha   90.00
_cell.angle_beta   90.00
_cell.angle_gamma   90.00
#
_symmetry.space_group_name_H-M   'P 1'
#
loop_
_entity.id
_entity.type
_entity.pdbx_description
1 polymer ?
#
loop_
_entity_poly.entity_id
_entity_poly.type
_entity_poly.pdbx_seq_one_letter_code
_entity_poly.pdbx_strand_id
1 'polypeptide(L)'
;MLSQIQRFGGAMFTPVLLFPFAGIVVGLAILLQNPMFVGESLTDPNSLFAQIVHIIEEGGWTVFRNMPLIFAVGLPIGLAKQAQGRACLAVMVSFLTWNYFINAMGMTWGSYFGVDFTQDAVAGSGLTMMAGIKTLDTSIIGAIIISGIVTALHNRLFDKKLPVFLGIFQGTSYVVIIAFLVMIPCAWLTLLGWPKVQMGIESLQAFLRSAGALGVWVYTFLERILIPTGLHHFIYGPFILVRQLLKAAFRCTGRSICKSSV
;
A
#
# COMPACT_ATOMS: atom_id res chain seq x y z
N MET A 1 -6.79 -20.00 -19.27
CA MET A 1 -5.88 -18.93 -18.85
C MET A 1 -6.50 -17.53 -19.02
N LEU A 2 -6.98 -17.17 -20.20
CA LEU A 2 -7.55 -15.82 -20.45
C LEU A 2 -8.69 -15.45 -19.49
N SER A 3 -9.60 -16.38 -19.19
CA SER A 3 -10.72 -16.17 -18.24
C SER A 3 -10.28 -15.93 -16.79
N GLN A 4 -9.15 -16.48 -16.37
CA GLN A 4 -8.61 -16.24 -15.02
C GLN A 4 -7.98 -14.84 -14.93
N ILE A 5 -7.29 -14.40 -15.99
CA ILE A 5 -6.73 -13.05 -16.09
C ILE A 5 -7.86 -12.02 -16.11
N GLN A 6 -8.94 -12.27 -16.85
CA GLN A 6 -10.11 -11.39 -16.88
C GLN A 6 -10.81 -11.31 -15.51
N ARG A 7 -10.96 -12.43 -14.80
CA ARG A 7 -11.50 -12.44 -13.42
C ARG A 7 -10.62 -11.66 -12.45
N PHE A 8 -9.31 -11.83 -12.56
CA PHE A 8 -8.35 -11.08 -11.75
C PHE A 8 -8.44 -9.57 -12.03
N GLY A 9 -8.43 -9.17 -13.32
CA GLY A 9 -8.59 -7.78 -13.71
C GLY A 9 -9.92 -7.18 -13.23
N GLY A 10 -11.04 -7.93 -13.34
CA GLY A 10 -12.33 -7.52 -12.81
C GLY A 10 -12.35 -7.39 -11.28
N ALA A 11 -11.63 -8.25 -10.55
CA ALA A 11 -11.52 -8.17 -9.10
C ALA A 11 -10.72 -6.92 -8.65
N MET A 12 -9.69 -6.55 -9.42
CA MET A 12 -8.89 -5.35 -9.14
C MET A 12 -9.61 -4.04 -9.46
N PHE A 13 -10.64 -4.08 -10.30
CA PHE A 13 -11.37 -2.88 -10.69
C PHE A 13 -12.10 -2.22 -9.50
N THR A 14 -12.67 -3.02 -8.60
CA THR A 14 -13.42 -2.51 -7.43
C THR A 14 -12.58 -1.61 -6.51
N PRO A 15 -11.39 -2.01 -6.00
CA PRO A 15 -10.55 -1.13 -5.22
C PRO A 15 -10.03 0.07 -6.02
N VAL A 16 -9.74 -0.10 -7.32
CA VAL A 16 -9.22 0.98 -8.17
C VAL A 16 -10.21 2.13 -8.32
N LEU A 17 -11.52 1.88 -8.36
CA LEU A 17 -12.54 2.92 -8.45
C LEU A 17 -12.57 3.90 -7.26
N LEU A 18 -12.02 3.53 -6.11
CA LEU A 18 -11.95 4.41 -4.95
C LEU A 18 -10.90 5.52 -5.09
N PHE A 19 -9.86 5.30 -5.91
CA PHE A 19 -8.77 6.29 -6.06
C PHE A 19 -9.17 7.59 -6.75
N PRO A 20 -9.93 7.59 -7.87
CA PRO A 20 -10.39 8.84 -8.47
C PRO A 20 -11.19 9.70 -7.51
N PHE A 21 -12.09 9.08 -6.73
CA PHE A 21 -12.86 9.80 -5.71
C PHE A 21 -11.95 10.43 -4.65
N ALA A 22 -11.07 9.64 -4.04
CA ALA A 22 -10.11 10.13 -3.05
C ALA A 22 -9.20 11.22 -3.63
N GLY A 23 -8.74 11.05 -4.89
CA GLY A 23 -7.93 12.02 -5.60
C GLY A 23 -8.62 13.36 -5.81
N ILE A 24 -9.91 13.35 -6.14
CA ILE A 24 -10.71 14.58 -6.27
C ILE A 24 -10.85 15.27 -4.90
N VAL A 25 -11.18 14.52 -3.85
CA VAL A 25 -11.34 15.09 -2.49
C VAL A 25 -10.04 15.74 -2.02
N VAL A 26 -8.92 15.02 -2.09
CA VAL A 26 -7.59 15.53 -1.67
C VAL A 26 -7.16 16.69 -2.58
N GLY A 27 -7.37 16.58 -3.89
CA GLY A 27 -7.01 17.63 -4.85
C GLY A 27 -7.77 18.93 -4.60
N LEU A 28 -9.08 18.86 -4.35
CA LEU A 28 -9.89 20.03 -4.00
C LEU A 28 -9.47 20.61 -2.64
N ALA A 29 -9.21 19.78 -1.65
CA ALA A 29 -8.75 20.25 -0.34
C ALA A 29 -7.41 20.99 -0.45
N ILE A 30 -6.43 20.46 -1.19
CA ILE A 30 -5.15 21.14 -1.45
C ILE A 30 -5.35 22.45 -2.22
N LEU A 31 -6.26 22.50 -3.17
CA LEU A 31 -6.60 23.72 -3.90
C LEU A 31 -7.15 24.80 -2.96
N LEU A 32 -8.07 24.42 -2.07
CA LEU A 32 -8.70 25.30 -1.09
C LEU A 32 -7.73 25.76 0.03
N GLN A 33 -6.62 25.06 0.23
CA GLN A 33 -5.55 25.47 1.15
C GLN A 33 -4.50 26.35 0.48
N ASN A 34 -4.61 26.61 -0.81
CA ASN A 34 -3.63 27.45 -1.51
C ASN A 34 -4.01 28.95 -1.39
N PRO A 35 -3.13 29.79 -0.78
CA PRO A 35 -3.39 31.23 -0.61
C PRO A 35 -3.67 31.98 -1.91
N MET A 36 -3.14 31.50 -3.05
CA MET A 36 -3.36 32.13 -4.36
C MET A 36 -4.80 32.04 -4.83
N PHE A 37 -5.57 31.02 -4.39
CA PHE A 37 -6.96 30.82 -4.82
C PHE A 37 -7.98 31.38 -3.82
N VAL A 38 -7.71 31.25 -2.52
CA VAL A 38 -8.71 31.51 -1.46
C VAL A 38 -8.36 32.76 -0.63
N GLY A 39 -7.13 33.26 -0.75
CA GLY A 39 -6.64 34.40 0.01
C GLY A 39 -6.00 34.03 1.35
N GLU A 40 -5.08 34.88 1.82
CA GLU A 40 -4.27 34.61 3.03
C GLU A 40 -5.12 34.52 4.32
N SER A 41 -6.21 35.29 4.40
CA SER A 41 -7.07 35.33 5.59
C SER A 41 -7.83 34.04 5.85
N LEU A 42 -8.20 33.29 4.79
CA LEU A 42 -8.93 32.02 4.90
C LEU A 42 -8.00 30.82 5.03
N THR A 43 -6.75 30.94 4.55
CA THR A 43 -5.73 29.88 4.66
C THR A 43 -4.92 29.96 5.95
N ASP A 44 -5.19 30.91 6.84
CA ASP A 44 -4.61 30.94 8.18
C ASP A 44 -4.92 29.63 8.92
N PRO A 45 -3.91 28.91 9.48
CA PRO A 45 -4.13 27.66 10.23
C PRO A 45 -5.12 27.79 11.39
N ASN A 46 -5.33 28.99 11.94
CA ASN A 46 -6.29 29.24 13.01
C ASN A 46 -7.69 29.52 12.48
N SER A 47 -7.89 29.68 11.18
CA SER A 47 -9.22 29.90 10.62
C SER A 47 -10.04 28.60 10.64
N LEU A 48 -11.31 28.71 10.98
CA LEU A 48 -12.24 27.58 10.99
C LEU A 48 -12.35 26.91 9.61
N PHE A 49 -12.24 27.71 8.55
CA PHE A 49 -12.25 27.22 7.17
C PHE A 49 -11.04 26.29 6.88
N ALA A 50 -9.81 26.74 7.20
CA ALA A 50 -8.59 25.96 6.99
C ALA A 50 -8.63 24.64 7.80
N GLN A 51 -9.15 24.67 9.04
CA GLN A 51 -9.29 23.49 9.88
C GLN A 51 -10.29 22.48 9.28
N ILE A 52 -11.44 22.92 8.78
CA ILE A 52 -12.41 22.03 8.13
C ILE A 52 -11.82 21.42 6.85
N VAL A 53 -11.17 22.22 6.02
CA VAL A 53 -10.56 21.73 4.77
C VAL A 53 -9.46 20.73 5.09
N HIS A 54 -8.65 20.95 6.13
CA HIS A 54 -7.62 19.99 6.58
C HIS A 54 -8.24 18.66 7.06
N ILE A 55 -9.35 18.70 7.80
CA ILE A 55 -10.07 17.49 8.24
C ILE A 55 -10.58 16.70 7.02
N ILE A 56 -11.12 17.38 6.01
CA ILE A 56 -11.59 16.74 4.77
C ILE A 56 -10.41 16.13 4.00
N GLU A 57 -9.27 16.82 3.93
CA GLU A 57 -8.06 16.33 3.31
C GLU A 57 -7.55 15.04 3.98
N GLU A 58 -7.44 15.04 5.31
CA GLU A 58 -7.02 13.86 6.08
C GLU A 58 -7.96 12.67 5.86
N GLY A 59 -9.27 12.92 5.77
CA GLY A 59 -10.26 11.92 5.38
C GLY A 59 -10.00 11.35 3.99
N GLY A 60 -9.66 12.19 3.02
CA GLY A 60 -9.30 11.77 1.65
C GLY A 60 -8.03 10.93 1.58
N TRP A 61 -7.03 11.25 2.40
CA TRP A 61 -5.78 10.48 2.48
C TRP A 61 -5.95 9.05 2.99
N THR A 62 -7.07 8.72 3.63
CA THR A 62 -7.35 7.36 4.14
C THR A 62 -7.20 6.29 3.07
N VAL A 63 -7.69 6.54 1.85
CA VAL A 63 -7.62 5.58 0.74
C VAL A 63 -6.17 5.34 0.30
N PHE A 64 -5.37 6.40 0.18
CA PHE A 64 -3.98 6.30 -0.26
C PHE A 64 -3.07 5.67 0.81
N ARG A 65 -3.26 6.02 2.08
CA ARG A 65 -2.46 5.47 3.20
C ARG A 65 -2.74 3.97 3.43
N ASN A 66 -3.99 3.53 3.20
CA ASN A 66 -4.40 2.13 3.40
C ASN A 66 -4.57 1.37 2.08
N MET A 67 -3.95 1.84 0.99
CA MET A 67 -4.04 1.25 -0.33
C MET A 67 -3.83 -0.28 -0.33
N PRO A 68 -2.76 -0.84 0.27
CA PRO A 68 -2.56 -2.29 0.26
C PRO A 68 -3.68 -3.06 0.96
N LEU A 69 -4.21 -2.53 2.07
CA LEU A 69 -5.33 -3.15 2.78
C LEU A 69 -6.61 -3.17 1.94
N ILE A 70 -6.89 -2.07 1.23
CA ILE A 70 -8.07 -1.95 0.35
C ILE A 70 -7.96 -2.98 -0.79
N PHE A 71 -6.78 -3.13 -1.39
CA PHE A 71 -6.56 -4.17 -2.41
C PHE A 71 -6.67 -5.58 -1.84
N ALA A 72 -6.11 -5.84 -0.65
CA ALA A 72 -6.22 -7.13 0.00
C ALA A 72 -7.67 -7.54 0.20
N VAL A 73 -8.51 -6.65 0.72
CA VAL A 73 -9.94 -6.91 1.00
C VAL A 73 -10.79 -6.90 -0.28
N GLY A 74 -10.41 -6.11 -1.28
CA GLY A 74 -11.15 -5.99 -2.54
C GLY A 74 -11.03 -7.20 -3.45
N LEU A 75 -9.86 -7.85 -3.48
CA LEU A 75 -9.62 -8.99 -4.37
C LEU A 75 -10.59 -10.18 -4.17
N PRO A 76 -10.93 -10.62 -2.94
CA PRO A 76 -11.86 -11.73 -2.72
C PRO A 76 -13.25 -11.49 -3.30
N ILE A 77 -13.69 -10.24 -3.44
CA ILE A 77 -14.98 -9.89 -4.03
C ILE A 77 -15.14 -10.50 -5.43
N GLY A 78 -14.08 -10.46 -6.24
CA GLY A 78 -14.10 -11.02 -7.59
C GLY A 78 -13.55 -12.45 -7.70
N LEU A 79 -12.70 -12.89 -6.75
CA LEU A 79 -11.99 -14.17 -6.83
C LEU A 79 -12.64 -15.28 -5.99
N ALA A 80 -13.38 -14.96 -4.93
CA ALA A 80 -14.07 -15.95 -4.13
C ALA A 80 -15.24 -16.56 -4.91
N LYS A 81 -15.37 -17.90 -4.85
CA LYS A 81 -16.42 -18.62 -5.54
C LYS A 81 -17.78 -18.50 -4.84
N GLN A 82 -17.76 -18.37 -3.52
CA GLN A 82 -18.96 -18.27 -2.66
C GLN A 82 -18.63 -17.51 -1.38
N ALA A 83 -19.66 -17.04 -0.69
CA ALA A 83 -19.57 -16.30 0.57
C ALA A 83 -18.50 -15.17 0.53
N GLN A 84 -18.54 -14.32 -0.51
CA GLN A 84 -17.55 -13.28 -0.80
C GLN A 84 -17.26 -12.38 0.41
N GLY A 85 -18.29 -11.90 1.13
CA GLY A 85 -18.11 -11.09 2.32
C GLY A 85 -17.34 -11.80 3.44
N ARG A 86 -17.55 -13.12 3.60
CA ARG A 86 -16.80 -13.94 4.56
C ARG A 86 -15.35 -14.15 4.11
N ALA A 87 -15.11 -14.26 2.79
CA ALA A 87 -13.78 -14.32 2.23
C ALA A 87 -13.01 -12.99 2.46
N CYS A 88 -13.67 -11.85 2.28
CA CYS A 88 -13.09 -10.53 2.57
C CYS A 88 -12.66 -10.41 4.03
N LEU A 89 -13.52 -10.85 4.96
CA LEU A 89 -13.19 -10.86 6.40
C LEU A 89 -11.99 -11.78 6.70
N ALA A 90 -11.98 -13.00 6.13
CA ALA A 90 -10.87 -13.92 6.31
C ALA A 90 -9.55 -13.35 5.78
N VAL A 91 -9.57 -12.69 4.61
CA VAL A 91 -8.39 -12.04 4.03
C VAL A 91 -7.94 -10.85 4.87
N MET A 92 -8.86 -10.00 5.33
CA MET A 92 -8.53 -8.86 6.18
C MET A 92 -7.78 -9.30 7.45
N VAL A 93 -8.33 -10.28 8.17
CA VAL A 93 -7.70 -10.81 9.40
C VAL A 93 -6.34 -11.43 9.07
N SER A 94 -6.24 -12.26 8.03
CA SER A 94 -5.00 -12.93 7.66
C SER A 94 -3.92 -11.94 7.19
N PHE A 95 -4.29 -10.88 6.46
CA PHE A 95 -3.38 -9.84 6.01
C PHE A 95 -2.81 -9.05 7.18
N LEU A 96 -3.64 -8.66 8.15
CA LEU A 96 -3.18 -8.01 9.37
C LEU A 96 -2.27 -8.93 10.19
N THR A 97 -2.67 -10.21 10.35
CA THR A 97 -1.86 -11.23 11.03
C THR A 97 -0.48 -11.38 10.40
N TRP A 98 -0.41 -11.42 9.06
CA TRP A 98 0.84 -11.50 8.33
C TRP A 98 1.74 -10.28 8.59
N ASN A 99 1.19 -9.07 8.61
CA ASN A 99 1.93 -7.86 8.95
C ASN A 99 2.42 -7.85 10.40
N TYR A 100 1.60 -8.37 11.35
CA TYR A 100 2.04 -8.56 12.74
C TYR A 100 3.17 -9.57 12.86
N PHE A 101 3.15 -10.68 12.09
CA PHE A 101 4.25 -11.64 12.07
C PHE A 101 5.53 -11.03 11.51
N ILE A 102 5.45 -10.25 10.44
CA ILE A 102 6.61 -9.51 9.89
C ILE A 102 7.17 -8.56 10.95
N ASN A 103 6.31 -7.80 11.64
CA ASN A 103 6.73 -6.91 12.72
C ASN A 103 7.44 -7.66 13.85
N ALA A 104 6.79 -8.70 14.40
CA ALA A 104 7.32 -9.47 15.50
C ALA A 104 8.64 -10.17 15.14
N MET A 105 8.72 -10.81 13.97
CA MET A 105 9.95 -11.45 13.48
C MET A 105 11.04 -10.42 13.17
N GLY A 106 10.68 -9.27 12.60
CA GLY A 106 11.59 -8.18 12.30
C GLY A 106 12.17 -7.53 13.55
N MET A 107 11.37 -7.33 14.59
CA MET A 107 11.84 -6.82 15.89
C MET A 107 12.73 -7.82 16.62
N THR A 108 12.47 -9.13 16.48
CA THR A 108 13.20 -10.18 17.18
C THR A 108 14.49 -10.59 16.45
N TRP A 109 14.41 -10.73 15.12
CA TRP A 109 15.49 -11.26 14.29
C TRP A 109 15.89 -10.32 13.14
N GLY A 110 15.63 -9.02 13.26
CA GLY A 110 15.87 -8.03 12.19
C GLY A 110 17.31 -8.03 11.68
N SER A 111 18.29 -8.17 12.57
CA SER A 111 19.72 -8.26 12.21
C SER A 111 20.05 -9.45 11.31
N TYR A 112 19.37 -10.58 11.48
CA TYR A 112 19.54 -11.78 10.64
C TYR A 112 19.03 -11.54 9.22
N PHE A 113 17.94 -10.77 9.07
CA PHE A 113 17.33 -10.45 7.77
C PHE A 113 17.95 -9.22 7.11
N GLY A 114 18.85 -8.52 7.79
CA GLY A 114 19.46 -7.28 7.28
C GLY A 114 18.52 -6.09 7.27
N VAL A 115 17.46 -6.12 8.08
CA VAL A 115 16.46 -5.04 8.20
C VAL A 115 16.46 -4.52 9.63
N ASP A 116 16.60 -3.20 9.79
CA ASP A 116 16.58 -2.56 11.09
C ASP A 116 15.18 -2.02 11.41
N PHE A 117 14.43 -2.79 12.19
CA PHE A 117 13.09 -2.42 12.66
C PHE A 117 13.10 -1.40 13.80
N THR A 118 14.26 -0.98 14.31
CA THR A 118 14.34 0.08 15.33
C THR A 118 14.16 1.47 14.72
N GLN A 119 14.55 1.63 13.45
CA GLN A 119 14.37 2.89 12.71
C GLN A 119 12.90 3.23 12.51
N ASP A 120 12.58 4.52 12.45
CA ASP A 120 11.23 4.96 12.14
C ASP A 120 10.83 4.58 10.71
N ALA A 121 9.53 4.32 10.50
CA ALA A 121 8.97 4.03 9.19
C ALA A 121 8.92 5.33 8.36
N VAL A 122 10.08 5.73 7.85
CA VAL A 122 10.26 6.90 6.98
C VAL A 122 10.37 6.44 5.54
N ALA A 123 9.96 7.27 4.61
CA ALA A 123 10.09 6.98 3.19
C ALA A 123 11.56 6.73 2.82
N GLY A 124 11.84 5.56 2.24
CA GLY A 124 13.20 5.10 1.90
C GLY A 124 13.84 4.18 2.95
N SER A 125 13.25 3.97 4.13
CA SER A 125 13.74 2.99 5.12
C SER A 125 13.36 1.54 4.78
N GLY A 126 12.56 1.33 3.73
CA GLY A 126 11.99 0.01 3.40
C GLY A 126 10.89 -0.44 4.37
N LEU A 127 10.54 0.39 5.35
CA LEU A 127 9.49 0.15 6.35
C LEU A 127 8.30 1.07 6.09
N THR A 128 7.11 0.59 6.42
CA THR A 128 5.86 1.37 6.34
C THR A 128 4.96 1.11 7.54
N MET A 129 4.04 2.04 7.79
CA MET A 129 2.97 1.87 8.77
C MET A 129 1.71 1.40 8.07
N MET A 130 1.26 0.16 8.34
CA MET A 130 0.05 -0.42 7.79
C MET A 130 -0.97 -0.66 8.90
N ALA A 131 -2.08 0.08 8.87
CA ALA A 131 -3.11 0.01 9.91
C ALA A 131 -2.55 0.13 11.36
N GLY A 132 -1.55 0.99 11.56
CA GLY A 132 -0.88 1.17 12.84
C GLY A 132 0.21 0.12 13.15
N ILE A 133 0.48 -0.82 12.25
CA ILE A 133 1.51 -1.85 12.41
C ILE A 133 2.74 -1.45 11.60
N LYS A 134 3.91 -1.39 12.24
CA LYS A 134 5.19 -1.20 11.55
C LYS A 134 5.58 -2.48 10.84
N THR A 135 5.71 -2.42 9.53
CA THR A 135 5.96 -3.59 8.68
C THR A 135 6.88 -3.25 7.51
N LEU A 136 7.32 -4.26 6.75
CA LEU A 136 8.01 -4.03 5.49
C LEU A 136 7.08 -3.38 4.46
N ASP A 137 7.61 -2.42 3.71
CA ASP A 137 6.88 -1.83 2.59
C ASP A 137 6.81 -2.80 1.40
N THR A 138 5.87 -3.72 1.48
CA THR A 138 5.55 -4.65 0.39
C THR A 138 4.54 -4.07 -0.60
N SER A 139 4.02 -2.87 -0.29
CA SER A 139 3.04 -2.15 -1.10
C SER A 139 1.85 -3.05 -1.52
N ILE A 140 1.28 -2.82 -2.69
CA ILE A 140 0.14 -3.57 -3.24
C ILE A 140 0.52 -5.03 -3.57
N ILE A 141 1.78 -5.31 -3.91
CA ILE A 141 2.22 -6.66 -4.31
C ILE A 141 2.03 -7.66 -3.18
N GLY A 142 2.48 -7.31 -1.97
CA GLY A 142 2.25 -8.15 -0.79
C GLY A 142 0.76 -8.39 -0.53
N ALA A 143 -0.06 -7.35 -0.66
CA ALA A 143 -1.50 -7.44 -0.50
C ALA A 143 -2.15 -8.41 -1.51
N ILE A 144 -1.78 -8.33 -2.78
CA ILE A 144 -2.28 -9.22 -3.85
C ILE A 144 -1.88 -10.67 -3.58
N ILE A 145 -0.62 -10.92 -3.23
CA ILE A 145 -0.12 -12.28 -2.97
C ILE A 145 -0.86 -12.90 -1.79
N ILE A 146 -0.92 -12.20 -0.66
CA ILE A 146 -1.57 -12.72 0.55
C ILE A 146 -3.08 -12.90 0.32
N SER A 147 -3.74 -11.93 -0.31
CA SER A 147 -5.15 -12.05 -0.65
C SER A 147 -5.42 -13.23 -1.58
N GLY A 148 -4.57 -13.44 -2.59
CA GLY A 148 -4.65 -14.57 -3.49
C GLY A 148 -4.52 -15.92 -2.76
N ILE A 149 -3.53 -16.06 -1.87
CA ILE A 149 -3.32 -17.26 -1.06
C ILE A 149 -4.54 -17.54 -0.18
N VAL A 150 -5.01 -16.55 0.58
CA VAL A 150 -6.14 -16.74 1.50
C VAL A 150 -7.44 -16.99 0.75
N THR A 151 -7.67 -16.34 -0.39
CA THR A 151 -8.85 -16.60 -1.23
C THR A 151 -8.80 -18.00 -1.83
N ALA A 152 -7.63 -18.50 -2.22
CA ALA A 152 -7.45 -19.87 -2.69
C ALA A 152 -7.73 -20.88 -1.55
N LEU A 153 -7.27 -20.60 -0.34
CA LEU A 153 -7.59 -21.40 0.85
C LEU A 153 -9.10 -21.37 1.13
N HIS A 154 -9.74 -20.19 1.08
CA HIS A 154 -11.18 -20.04 1.25
C HIS A 154 -11.95 -20.90 0.24
N ASN A 155 -11.61 -20.82 -1.04
CA ASN A 155 -12.27 -21.59 -2.09
C ASN A 155 -12.09 -23.11 -1.98
N ARG A 156 -11.08 -23.58 -1.22
CA ARG A 156 -10.82 -25.03 -1.01
C ARG A 156 -11.35 -25.56 0.30
N LEU A 157 -11.39 -24.74 1.34
CA LEU A 157 -11.59 -25.18 2.72
C LEU A 157 -12.97 -24.81 3.27
N PHE A 158 -13.64 -23.81 2.68
CA PHE A 158 -14.88 -23.26 3.21
C PHE A 158 -16.00 -24.30 3.39
N ASP A 159 -16.14 -25.24 2.44
CA ASP A 159 -17.18 -26.27 2.43
C ASP A 159 -16.76 -27.58 3.11
N LYS A 160 -15.53 -27.67 3.65
CA LYS A 160 -15.08 -28.88 4.30
C LYS A 160 -15.85 -29.10 5.59
N LYS A 161 -16.50 -30.27 5.67
CA LYS A 161 -17.16 -30.75 6.90
C LYS A 161 -16.09 -31.18 7.89
N LEU A 162 -16.11 -30.59 9.08
CA LEU A 162 -15.24 -30.94 10.20
C LEU A 162 -15.92 -32.00 11.09
N PRO A 163 -15.14 -32.78 11.88
CA PRO A 163 -15.68 -33.65 12.91
C PRO A 163 -16.59 -32.88 13.87
N VAL A 164 -17.56 -33.54 14.47
CA VAL A 164 -18.61 -32.93 15.30
C VAL A 164 -18.06 -32.05 16.42
N PHE A 165 -16.95 -32.44 17.04
CA PHE A 165 -16.30 -31.66 18.12
C PHE A 165 -15.66 -30.35 17.64
N LEU A 166 -15.35 -30.22 16.34
CA LEU A 166 -14.82 -29.00 15.71
C LEU A 166 -15.88 -28.27 14.89
N GLY A 167 -17.14 -28.68 14.94
CA GLY A 167 -18.22 -28.11 14.12
C GLY A 167 -18.41 -26.59 14.29
N ILE A 168 -18.11 -26.04 15.47
CA ILE A 168 -18.18 -24.61 15.77
C ILE A 168 -17.18 -23.80 14.90
N PHE A 169 -16.06 -24.38 14.54
CA PHE A 169 -15.03 -23.75 13.71
C PHE A 169 -15.25 -23.91 12.21
N GLN A 170 -16.36 -24.51 11.78
CA GLN A 170 -16.64 -24.75 10.37
C GLN A 170 -16.81 -23.44 9.57
N GLY A 171 -16.43 -23.47 8.28
CA GLY A 171 -16.54 -22.35 7.37
C GLY A 171 -15.41 -21.33 7.53
N THR A 172 -15.72 -20.05 7.75
CA THR A 172 -14.74 -18.95 7.78
C THR A 172 -13.69 -19.11 8.87
N SER A 173 -14.09 -19.56 10.07
CA SER A 173 -13.16 -19.76 11.19
C SER A 173 -12.09 -20.80 10.86
N TYR A 174 -12.46 -21.89 10.20
CA TYR A 174 -11.50 -22.90 9.75
C TYR A 174 -10.50 -22.34 8.73
N VAL A 175 -11.00 -21.56 7.77
CA VAL A 175 -10.13 -20.89 6.79
C VAL A 175 -9.14 -19.97 7.48
N VAL A 176 -9.57 -19.16 8.46
CA VAL A 176 -8.70 -18.23 9.19
C VAL A 176 -7.65 -18.97 10.03
N ILE A 177 -8.02 -20.07 10.69
CA ILE A 177 -7.06 -20.89 11.47
C ILE A 177 -5.96 -21.45 10.55
N ILE A 178 -6.34 -22.01 9.41
CA ILE A 178 -5.35 -22.53 8.45
C ILE A 178 -4.53 -21.39 7.85
N ALA A 179 -5.16 -20.25 7.50
CA ALA A 179 -4.46 -19.09 7.00
C ALA A 179 -3.45 -18.57 8.03
N PHE A 180 -3.79 -18.50 9.33
CA PHE A 180 -2.87 -18.12 10.39
C PHE A 180 -1.59 -18.97 10.37
N LEU A 181 -1.71 -20.29 10.27
CA LEU A 181 -0.56 -21.19 10.19
C LEU A 181 0.26 -20.97 8.91
N VAL A 182 -0.40 -20.71 7.78
CA VAL A 182 0.25 -20.44 6.49
C VAL A 182 0.94 -19.08 6.49
N MET A 183 0.42 -18.09 7.22
CA MET A 183 1.03 -16.75 7.27
C MET A 183 2.38 -16.74 8.00
N ILE A 184 2.69 -17.69 8.90
CA ILE A 184 3.99 -17.79 9.56
C ILE A 184 5.12 -18.00 8.53
N PRO A 185 5.12 -19.10 7.72
CA PRO A 185 6.16 -19.25 6.70
C PRO A 185 6.10 -18.18 5.62
N CYS A 186 4.94 -17.62 5.29
CA CYS A 186 4.83 -16.51 4.34
C CYS A 186 5.55 -15.26 4.88
N ALA A 187 5.40 -14.91 6.14
CA ALA A 187 6.10 -13.78 6.76
C ALA A 187 7.63 -13.99 6.78
N TRP A 188 8.06 -15.21 7.10
CA TRP A 188 9.47 -15.59 7.05
C TRP A 188 10.07 -15.44 5.64
N LEU A 189 9.40 -15.98 4.63
CA LEU A 189 9.82 -15.86 3.23
C LEU A 189 9.85 -14.41 2.75
N THR A 190 8.90 -13.60 3.21
CA THR A 190 8.87 -12.16 2.90
C THR A 190 10.08 -11.45 3.49
N LEU A 191 10.42 -11.69 4.76
CA LEU A 191 11.59 -11.09 5.40
C LEU A 191 12.92 -11.50 4.72
N LEU A 192 13.02 -12.72 4.20
CA LEU A 192 14.21 -13.18 3.45
C LEU A 192 14.30 -12.60 2.05
N GLY A 193 13.17 -12.51 1.35
CA GLY A 193 13.13 -12.17 -0.08
C GLY A 193 12.95 -10.69 -0.35
N TRP A 194 12.08 -10.03 0.41
CA TRP A 194 11.66 -8.67 0.11
C TRP A 194 12.77 -7.61 0.20
N PRO A 195 13.70 -7.65 1.16
CA PRO A 195 14.81 -6.70 1.20
C PRO A 195 15.67 -6.74 -0.08
N LYS A 196 15.86 -7.93 -0.67
CA LYS A 196 16.58 -8.08 -1.95
C LYS A 196 15.80 -7.46 -3.11
N VAL A 197 14.48 -7.61 -3.11
CA VAL A 197 13.60 -6.96 -4.09
C VAL A 197 13.68 -5.44 -3.96
N GLN A 198 13.64 -4.90 -2.74
CA GLN A 198 13.79 -3.46 -2.48
C GLN A 198 15.14 -2.92 -2.99
N MET A 199 16.25 -3.59 -2.69
CA MET A 199 17.56 -3.22 -3.24
C MET A 199 17.59 -3.24 -4.76
N GLY A 200 16.93 -4.21 -5.40
CA GLY A 200 16.78 -4.26 -6.85
C GLY A 200 16.01 -3.07 -7.42
N ILE A 201 14.94 -2.66 -6.77
CA ILE A 201 14.13 -1.49 -7.15
C ILE A 201 14.92 -0.20 -6.99
N GLU A 202 15.66 -0.04 -5.90
CA GLU A 202 16.53 1.12 -5.67
C GLU A 202 17.64 1.21 -6.72
N SER A 203 18.25 0.09 -7.06
CA SER A 203 19.25 0.00 -8.13
C SER A 203 18.67 0.39 -9.49
N LEU A 204 17.45 -0.09 -9.80
CA LEU A 204 16.73 0.29 -11.01
C LEU A 204 16.42 1.79 -11.04
N GLN A 205 15.98 2.36 -9.92
CA GLN A 205 15.72 3.80 -9.80
C GLN A 205 17.00 4.62 -10.00
N ALA A 206 18.12 4.19 -9.40
CA ALA A 206 19.42 4.84 -9.57
C ALA A 206 19.85 4.82 -11.05
N PHE A 207 19.71 3.67 -11.71
CA PHE A 207 19.96 3.54 -13.16
C PHE A 207 19.08 4.49 -13.98
N LEU A 208 17.76 4.52 -13.72
CA LEU A 208 16.84 5.39 -14.45
C LEU A 208 17.16 6.88 -14.29
N ARG A 209 17.66 7.28 -13.11
CA ARG A 209 18.11 8.67 -12.86
C ARG A 209 19.40 9.00 -13.61
N SER A 210 20.32 8.06 -13.71
CA SER A 210 21.62 8.26 -14.38
C SER A 210 21.54 8.20 -15.91
N ALA A 211 20.55 7.47 -16.45
CA ALA A 211 20.41 7.23 -17.90
C ALA A 211 19.80 8.40 -18.70
N GLY A 212 19.51 9.54 -18.06
CA GLY A 212 19.01 10.75 -18.75
C GLY A 212 17.73 10.49 -19.56
N ALA A 213 17.72 10.87 -20.84
CA ALA A 213 16.55 10.75 -21.71
C ALA A 213 16.10 9.28 -21.91
N LEU A 214 17.05 8.34 -21.99
CA LEU A 214 16.74 6.89 -22.07
C LEU A 214 16.07 6.40 -20.80
N GLY A 215 16.49 6.87 -19.63
CA GLY A 215 15.85 6.55 -18.35
C GLY A 215 14.39 6.98 -18.30
N VAL A 216 14.10 8.20 -18.77
CA VAL A 216 12.71 8.71 -18.86
C VAL A 216 11.87 7.86 -19.82
N TRP A 217 12.44 7.47 -20.97
CA TRP A 217 11.74 6.63 -21.93
C TRP A 217 11.40 5.26 -21.36
N VAL A 218 12.39 4.58 -20.75
CA VAL A 218 12.20 3.26 -20.11
C VAL A 218 11.17 3.36 -18.97
N TYR A 219 11.26 4.39 -18.15
CA TYR A 219 10.29 4.65 -17.07
C TYR A 219 8.86 4.77 -17.61
N THR A 220 8.65 5.64 -18.60
CA THR A 220 7.32 5.86 -19.18
C THR A 220 6.78 4.60 -19.86
N PHE A 221 7.64 3.82 -20.50
CA PHE A 221 7.28 2.56 -21.12
C PHE A 221 6.82 1.52 -20.07
N LEU A 222 7.60 1.34 -18.99
CA LEU A 222 7.24 0.45 -17.89
C LEU A 222 5.96 0.88 -17.20
N GLU A 223 5.79 2.17 -16.96
CA GLU A 223 4.56 2.73 -16.38
C GLU A 223 3.34 2.38 -17.24
N ARG A 224 3.43 2.56 -18.55
CA ARG A 224 2.32 2.24 -19.47
C ARG A 224 1.98 0.76 -19.52
N ILE A 225 2.96 -0.13 -19.51
CA ILE A 225 2.73 -1.58 -19.47
C ILE A 225 2.10 -2.01 -18.14
N LEU A 226 2.43 -1.34 -17.04
CA LEU A 226 1.95 -1.70 -15.72
C LEU A 226 0.55 -1.11 -15.40
N ILE A 227 0.05 -0.14 -16.18
CA ILE A 227 -1.30 0.42 -15.99
C ILE A 227 -2.38 -0.67 -16.01
N PRO A 228 -2.44 -1.61 -16.98
CA PRO A 228 -3.49 -2.62 -17.02
C PRO A 228 -3.45 -3.60 -15.84
N THR A 229 -2.30 -3.74 -15.18
CA THR A 229 -2.13 -4.63 -14.03
C THR A 229 -2.38 -3.91 -12.69
N GLY A 230 -2.58 -2.57 -12.70
CA GLY A 230 -2.71 -1.76 -11.48
C GLY A 230 -1.38 -1.57 -10.71
N LEU A 231 -0.29 -2.19 -11.17
CA LEU A 231 1.02 -2.16 -10.50
C LEU A 231 1.83 -0.88 -10.78
N HIS A 232 1.33 0.02 -11.66
CA HIS A 232 2.00 1.28 -11.98
C HIS A 232 2.23 2.16 -10.74
N HIS A 233 1.38 2.09 -9.72
CA HIS A 233 1.57 2.80 -8.46
C HIS A 233 2.84 2.40 -7.71
N PHE A 234 3.32 1.19 -7.90
CA PHE A 234 4.55 0.68 -7.30
C PHE A 234 5.81 1.41 -7.83
N ILE A 235 5.83 1.71 -9.12
CA ILE A 235 6.92 2.50 -9.73
C ILE A 235 6.72 3.99 -9.45
N TYR A 236 5.47 4.46 -9.44
CA TYR A 236 5.13 5.87 -9.31
C TYR A 236 5.35 6.42 -7.88
N GLY A 237 5.06 5.64 -6.84
CA GLY A 237 5.17 6.06 -5.44
C GLY A 237 6.53 6.65 -5.07
N PRO A 238 7.65 5.95 -5.29
CA PRO A 238 8.98 6.46 -4.99
C PRO A 238 9.38 7.72 -5.78
N PHE A 239 8.88 7.88 -7.02
CA PHE A 239 9.17 9.05 -7.87
C PHE A 239 8.42 10.32 -7.45
N ILE A 240 7.17 10.20 -6.99
CA ILE A 240 6.42 11.35 -6.45
C ILE A 240 7.12 11.89 -5.21
N LEU A 241 7.58 11.01 -4.33
CA LEU A 241 8.26 11.41 -3.11
C LEU A 241 9.53 12.21 -3.41
N VAL A 242 10.34 11.77 -4.38
CA VAL A 242 11.53 12.49 -4.83
C VAL A 242 11.16 13.87 -5.40
N ARG A 243 10.07 13.97 -6.16
CA ARG A 243 9.59 15.24 -6.71
C ARG A 243 9.09 16.20 -5.62
N GLN A 244 8.47 15.68 -4.57
CA GLN A 244 8.04 16.47 -3.41
C GLN A 244 9.23 16.91 -2.56
N LEU A 245 10.21 16.05 -2.32
CA LEU A 245 11.45 16.40 -1.63
C LEU A 245 12.28 17.44 -2.39
N LEU A 246 12.38 17.32 -3.71
CA LEU A 246 13.01 18.34 -4.54
C LEU A 246 12.27 19.68 -4.47
N LYS A 247 10.93 19.69 -4.55
CA LYS A 247 10.14 20.91 -4.37
C LYS A 247 10.29 21.52 -2.97
N ALA A 248 10.39 20.71 -1.93
CA ALA A 248 10.64 21.17 -0.58
C ALA A 248 12.06 21.74 -0.44
N ALA A 249 13.07 21.08 -1.00
CA ALA A 249 14.45 21.57 -1.02
C ALA A 249 14.58 22.89 -1.78
N PHE A 250 13.96 23.02 -2.95
CA PHE A 250 13.93 24.28 -3.71
C PHE A 250 13.19 25.42 -2.97
N ARG A 251 12.13 25.13 -2.22
CA ARG A 251 11.47 26.13 -1.35
C ARG A 251 12.35 26.57 -0.19
N CYS A 252 13.10 25.66 0.42
CA CYS A 252 14.05 26.01 1.48
C CYS A 252 15.21 26.86 0.96
N THR A 253 15.74 26.53 -0.22
CA THR A 253 16.83 27.30 -0.85
C THR A 253 16.36 28.69 -1.28
N GLY A 254 15.15 28.82 -1.81
CA GLY A 254 14.58 30.12 -2.17
C GLY A 254 14.33 31.04 -0.97
N ARG A 255 13.97 30.48 0.21
CA ARG A 255 13.82 31.26 1.45
C ARG A 255 15.15 31.73 2.05
N SER A 256 16.21 30.96 1.90
CA SER A 256 17.54 31.36 2.39
C SER A 256 18.15 32.49 1.56
N ILE A 257 17.88 32.51 0.26
CA ILE A 257 18.36 33.62 -0.63
C ILE A 257 17.62 34.94 -0.35
N CYS A 258 16.32 34.88 0.00
CA CYS A 258 15.53 36.06 0.35
C CYS A 258 15.89 36.67 1.73
N LYS A 259 16.53 35.90 2.63
CA LYS A 259 16.99 36.41 3.94
C LYS A 259 18.41 37.00 3.96
N SER A 260 19.19 36.82 2.89
CA SER A 260 20.55 37.37 2.78
C SER A 260 20.63 38.67 1.98
N SER A 261 19.49 39.22 1.56
CA SER A 261 19.42 40.48 0.79
C SER A 261 18.63 41.58 1.49
N VAL A 262 18.64 41.60 2.86
CA VAL A 262 18.20 42.76 3.66
C VAL A 262 19.28 43.15 4.67
#